data_0f60b6aa4083f838d78629705f90ce6b
#
_entry.id   0f60b6aa4083f838d78629705f90ce6b
#
_cell.length_a   1.000
_cell.length_b   1.000
_cell.length_c   1.000
_cell.angle_alpha   90.00
_cell.angle_beta   90.00
_cell.angle_gamma   90.00
#
_symmetry.space_group_name_H-M   'P 1'
#
loop_
_entity.id
_entity.type
_entity.pdbx_description
1 polymer ?
#
loop_
_entity_poly.entity_id
_entity_poly.type
_entity_poly.pdbx_seq_one_letter_code
_entity_poly.pdbx_strand_id
1 'polypeptide(L)'
;MNKLTLLTILALSVGFACAKSPRHVSLRAESMGGAHVAVVDDKEALHFNYAGLSQINRLGNYDYRPEQGYYPRNWIGDMRLTIGGAGEFSKFLSAYSDVTDVQDLFKQAYNDADMANTSRTSAILDSLVKNPNYIKTIDAHDHKTLEMRLKIDAELAFHNFGAAFWMNGSVAPYIDGGLILPYLVVDTFYIDAVAQIGGAYEILQNKLSVGLGAKIVKRHKTEMITIGLANYKTIVDTLEHQVDNATDDFFDSKTFSFGLDMGVLYQYNREIRFGASLRDIYFKSLAGETLIPNFTIGANYSPKFMNSNTGFGRKFNVAVDFADMFNADRNYKFMSHLNFGFEIEQTLFAIPGLNNEIRFISLRLAGGFRGGYPSAGIGVEVLRFFSFEAATWGEERGYYTGQDENRIYMVQASIGF
;
A
#
# COMPACT_ATOMS: atom_id res chain seq x y z
N MET A 1 -31.72 10.16 -31.76
CA MET A 1 -31.32 9.90 -30.37
C MET A 1 -31.94 10.97 -29.51
N ASN A 2 -32.88 10.61 -28.63
CA ASN A 2 -33.62 11.58 -27.81
C ASN A 2 -32.67 12.27 -26.81
N LYS A 3 -32.87 13.60 -26.61
CA LYS A 3 -32.08 14.39 -25.63
C LYS A 3 -32.08 13.74 -24.23
N LEU A 4 -33.15 13.01 -23.90
CA LEU A 4 -33.26 12.25 -22.65
C LEU A 4 -32.26 11.08 -22.58
N THR A 5 -32.05 10.35 -23.69
CA THR A 5 -31.08 9.24 -23.78
C THR A 5 -29.63 9.76 -23.69
N LEU A 6 -29.36 10.93 -24.28
CA LEU A 6 -28.06 11.59 -24.16
C LEU A 6 -27.79 12.07 -22.74
N LEU A 7 -28.81 12.63 -22.05
CA LEU A 7 -28.71 13.04 -20.66
C LEU A 7 -28.52 11.85 -19.71
N THR A 8 -29.19 10.72 -20.00
CA THR A 8 -29.04 9.48 -19.20
C THR A 8 -27.67 8.85 -19.41
N ILE A 9 -27.13 8.89 -20.64
CA ILE A 9 -25.77 8.43 -20.92
C ILE A 9 -24.74 9.38 -20.30
N LEU A 10 -24.96 10.70 -20.35
CA LEU A 10 -24.10 11.69 -19.68
C LEU A 10 -24.19 11.57 -18.14
N ALA A 11 -25.38 11.30 -17.59
CA ALA A 11 -25.56 11.09 -16.15
C ALA A 11 -24.97 9.75 -15.67
N LEU A 12 -24.92 8.74 -16.54
CA LEU A 12 -24.25 7.46 -16.28
C LEU A 12 -22.74 7.54 -16.51
N SER A 13 -22.25 8.51 -17.30
CA SER A 13 -20.83 8.76 -17.53
C SER A 13 -20.20 9.75 -16.53
N VAL A 14 -21.00 10.43 -15.71
CA VAL A 14 -20.51 11.05 -14.48
C VAL A 14 -20.25 9.91 -13.49
N GLY A 15 -19.26 9.11 -13.80
CA GLY A 15 -18.67 8.20 -12.85
C GLY A 15 -18.23 9.04 -11.66
N PHE A 16 -18.98 8.91 -10.55
CA PHE A 16 -18.49 9.37 -9.28
C PHE A 16 -17.10 8.75 -9.13
N ALA A 17 -16.05 9.55 -9.22
CA ALA A 17 -14.72 9.15 -8.80
C ALA A 17 -14.87 8.83 -7.31
N CYS A 18 -15.11 7.56 -6.99
CA CYS A 18 -15.04 7.10 -5.62
C CYS A 18 -13.57 7.15 -5.24
N ALA A 19 -13.24 7.96 -4.27
CA ALA A 19 -11.93 7.96 -3.69
C ALA A 19 -11.63 6.56 -3.15
N LYS A 20 -10.43 6.09 -3.43
CA LYS A 20 -9.92 4.92 -2.73
C LYS A 20 -9.81 5.23 -1.25
N SER A 21 -10.29 4.32 -0.40
CA SER A 21 -10.09 4.42 1.04
C SER A 21 -8.60 4.50 1.36
N PRO A 22 -8.19 5.31 2.36
CA PRO A 22 -6.83 5.30 2.87
C PRO A 22 -6.43 3.87 3.23
N ARG A 23 -5.38 3.37 2.59
CA ARG A 23 -5.00 1.98 2.74
C ARG A 23 -3.62 1.88 3.38
N HIS A 24 -3.56 1.17 4.49
CA HIS A 24 -2.29 0.74 5.05
C HIS A 24 -1.67 -0.35 4.15
N VAL A 25 -0.43 -0.16 3.76
CA VAL A 25 0.35 -1.14 2.98
C VAL A 25 1.23 -1.92 3.95
N SER A 26 0.94 -3.20 4.10
CA SER A 26 1.78 -4.12 4.86
C SER A 26 2.54 -5.04 3.90
N LEU A 27 3.87 -5.02 3.94
CA LEU A 27 4.67 -5.86 3.06
C LEU A 27 4.43 -7.35 3.33
N ARG A 28 4.18 -7.72 4.60
CA ARG A 28 3.80 -9.08 4.97
C ARG A 28 2.50 -9.50 4.28
N ALA A 29 1.45 -8.68 4.39
CA ALA A 29 0.16 -8.98 3.78
C ALA A 29 0.24 -8.98 2.24
N GLU A 30 0.91 -8.00 1.65
CA GLU A 30 1.06 -7.90 0.20
C GLU A 30 1.85 -9.08 -0.38
N SER A 31 2.90 -9.54 0.31
CA SER A 31 3.65 -10.73 -0.09
C SER A 31 2.82 -12.00 -0.09
N MET A 32 1.82 -12.08 0.82
CA MET A 32 0.82 -13.14 0.89
C MET A 32 -0.40 -12.89 -0.04
N GLY A 33 -0.24 -12.10 -1.10
CA GLY A 33 -1.34 -11.80 -2.02
C GLY A 33 -2.45 -10.94 -1.41
N GLY A 34 -2.23 -10.28 -0.26
CA GLY A 34 -3.24 -9.52 0.46
C GLY A 34 -4.16 -10.37 1.35
N ALA A 35 -3.94 -11.69 1.44
CA ALA A 35 -4.72 -12.58 2.29
C ALA A 35 -4.22 -12.50 3.74
N HIS A 36 -4.94 -11.75 4.59
CA HIS A 36 -4.47 -11.50 5.96
C HIS A 36 -5.57 -11.39 7.02
N VAL A 37 -6.85 -11.30 6.66
CA VAL A 37 -7.93 -11.03 7.61
C VAL A 37 -8.08 -12.07 8.70
N ALA A 38 -7.70 -13.32 8.43
CA ALA A 38 -7.71 -14.42 9.39
C ALA A 38 -6.31 -14.77 9.96
N VAL A 39 -5.23 -14.19 9.42
CA VAL A 39 -3.85 -14.46 9.85
C VAL A 39 -3.45 -13.58 11.04
N VAL A 40 -4.06 -12.43 11.20
CA VAL A 40 -3.74 -11.38 12.19
C VAL A 40 -3.49 -11.92 13.60
N ASP A 41 -2.24 -12.07 13.94
CA ASP A 41 -1.76 -12.58 15.24
C ASP A 41 -0.65 -11.68 15.84
N ASP A 42 -0.47 -10.52 15.25
CA ASP A 42 0.51 -9.50 15.64
C ASP A 42 -0.09 -8.08 15.53
N LYS A 43 0.74 -7.06 15.49
CA LYS A 43 0.37 -5.65 15.32
C LYS A 43 -0.42 -5.35 14.02
N GLU A 44 -0.27 -6.16 12.97
CA GLU A 44 -1.04 -6.05 11.73
C GLU A 44 -2.56 -6.16 11.98
N ALA A 45 -2.96 -6.69 13.14
CA ALA A 45 -4.36 -6.70 13.59
C ALA A 45 -4.99 -5.30 13.57
N LEU A 46 -4.22 -4.25 13.86
CA LEU A 46 -4.68 -2.87 13.82
C LEU A 46 -5.16 -2.42 12.44
N HIS A 47 -4.63 -3.02 11.37
CA HIS A 47 -4.90 -2.61 10.00
C HIS A 47 -5.87 -3.53 9.25
N PHE A 48 -5.96 -4.79 9.65
CA PHE A 48 -6.74 -5.79 8.91
C PHE A 48 -7.96 -6.30 9.66
N ASN A 49 -7.81 -6.58 10.96
CA ASN A 49 -8.90 -7.13 11.78
C ASN A 49 -8.60 -6.95 13.26
N TYR A 50 -9.22 -5.99 13.89
CA TYR A 50 -8.99 -5.66 15.30
C TYR A 50 -9.22 -6.85 16.27
N ALA A 51 -10.04 -7.84 15.90
CA ALA A 51 -10.21 -9.04 16.71
C ALA A 51 -8.89 -9.82 16.92
N GLY A 52 -7.91 -9.61 16.02
CA GLY A 52 -6.55 -10.16 16.13
C GLY A 52 -5.76 -9.66 17.34
N LEU A 53 -6.10 -8.51 17.92
CA LEU A 53 -5.46 -8.01 19.13
C LEU A 53 -5.61 -8.96 20.32
N SER A 54 -6.66 -9.77 20.35
CA SER A 54 -6.83 -10.81 21.35
C SER A 54 -5.83 -11.97 21.21
N GLN A 55 -5.17 -12.07 20.04
CA GLN A 55 -4.17 -13.11 19.75
C GLN A 55 -2.75 -12.67 20.14
N ILE A 56 -2.53 -11.37 20.36
CA ILE A 56 -1.25 -10.86 20.84
C ILE A 56 -1.00 -11.45 22.21
N ASN A 57 0.23 -11.88 22.43
CA ASN A 57 0.63 -12.59 23.64
C ASN A 57 0.12 -14.05 23.76
N ARG A 58 -0.63 -14.55 22.79
CA ARG A 58 -0.98 -15.97 22.67
C ARG A 58 -0.05 -16.67 21.72
N LEU A 59 1.20 -16.65 22.04
CA LEU A 59 2.26 -17.07 21.16
C LEU A 59 2.19 -18.52 20.77
N GLY A 60 2.29 -18.71 19.45
CA GLY A 60 2.33 -20.02 18.87
C GLY A 60 1.11 -20.87 19.19
N ASN A 61 0.07 -20.25 19.61
CA ASN A 61 -1.31 -20.63 19.88
C ASN A 61 -1.62 -22.03 20.41
N TYR A 62 -0.67 -22.97 20.39
CA TYR A 62 -1.08 -24.37 20.50
C TYR A 62 -0.38 -25.13 21.60
N ASP A 63 0.79 -24.66 22.04
CA ASP A 63 1.50 -25.30 23.14
C ASP A 63 2.30 -24.27 23.94
N TYR A 64 1.62 -23.22 24.47
CA TYR A 64 2.21 -22.43 25.53
C TYR A 64 2.44 -23.38 26.72
N ARG A 65 3.68 -23.78 26.90
CA ARG A 65 4.15 -24.47 28.07
C ARG A 65 5.04 -23.51 28.85
N PRO A 66 4.52 -22.96 29.97
CA PRO A 66 5.33 -22.10 30.86
C PRO A 66 6.65 -22.76 31.26
N GLU A 67 6.63 -24.06 31.32
CA GLU A 67 7.77 -24.91 31.69
C GLU A 67 8.93 -24.83 30.68
N GLN A 68 8.66 -24.41 29.43
CA GLN A 68 9.71 -24.26 28.39
C GLN A 68 10.28 -22.83 28.31
N GLY A 69 9.92 -21.98 29.24
CA GLY A 69 10.59 -20.68 29.42
C GLY A 69 10.34 -19.62 28.34
N TYR A 70 9.33 -19.80 27.51
CA TYR A 70 8.97 -18.80 26.51
C TYR A 70 7.97 -17.81 27.12
N TYR A 71 8.44 -16.60 27.45
CA TYR A 71 7.57 -15.51 27.90
C TYR A 71 7.15 -14.68 26.70
N PRO A 72 5.86 -14.66 26.36
CA PRO A 72 5.36 -13.78 25.36
C PRO A 72 5.60 -12.33 25.76
N ARG A 73 5.94 -11.49 24.81
CA ARG A 73 5.95 -10.04 25.06
C ARG A 73 4.52 -9.59 25.35
N ASN A 74 4.32 -8.83 26.41
CA ASN A 74 3.03 -8.25 26.75
C ASN A 74 2.60 -7.18 25.77
N TRP A 75 3.53 -6.69 24.95
CA TRP A 75 3.32 -5.68 23.94
C TRP A 75 4.30 -5.85 22.77
N ILE A 76 3.91 -5.38 21.62
CA ILE A 76 4.68 -5.34 20.38
C ILE A 76 4.59 -3.91 19.87
N GLY A 77 5.74 -3.27 19.67
CA GLY A 77 5.79 -1.95 19.07
C GLY A 77 6.86 -1.89 18.02
N ASP A 78 6.67 -1.09 16.99
CA ASP A 78 7.71 -0.75 16.03
C ASP A 78 7.46 0.59 15.32
N MET A 79 8.52 1.07 14.71
CA MET A 79 8.51 2.17 13.76
C MET A 79 9.05 1.66 12.43
N ARG A 80 8.36 1.97 11.35
CA ARG A 80 8.69 1.47 10.00
C ARG A 80 8.81 2.61 9.00
N LEU A 81 9.80 2.48 8.12
CA LEU A 81 9.94 3.26 6.91
C LEU A 81 9.85 2.31 5.71
N THR A 82 8.91 2.57 4.82
CA THR A 82 8.67 1.77 3.62
C THR A 82 8.78 2.66 2.40
N ILE A 83 9.58 2.23 1.44
CA ILE A 83 9.83 2.95 0.19
C ILE A 83 9.70 1.97 -0.96
N GLY A 84 9.15 2.43 -2.06
CA GLY A 84 9.09 1.63 -3.27
C GLY A 84 8.38 2.34 -4.40
N GLY A 85 7.99 1.57 -5.38
CA GLY A 85 7.30 2.09 -6.53
C GLY A 85 6.91 1.03 -7.53
N ALA A 86 6.35 1.46 -8.61
CA ALA A 86 5.91 0.63 -9.70
C ALA A 86 6.51 1.12 -11.02
N GLY A 87 6.34 0.28 -12.04
CA GLY A 87 6.94 0.48 -13.35
C GLY A 87 8.36 -0.07 -13.41
N GLU A 88 9.12 0.37 -14.38
CA GLU A 88 10.49 -0.07 -14.55
C GLU A 88 11.44 0.59 -13.53
N PHE A 89 11.19 0.33 -12.23
CA PHE A 89 11.99 0.93 -11.16
C PHE A 89 13.49 0.61 -11.28
N SER A 90 13.83 -0.55 -11.82
CA SER A 90 15.22 -0.89 -12.15
C SER A 90 15.79 0.01 -13.24
N LYS A 91 14.95 0.58 -14.08
CA LYS A 91 15.29 1.62 -15.07
C LYS A 91 15.03 3.03 -14.53
N PHE A 92 14.51 3.19 -13.31
CA PHE A 92 14.24 4.50 -12.72
C PHE A 92 15.50 5.35 -12.60
N LEU A 93 16.62 4.75 -12.21
CA LEU A 93 17.90 5.47 -12.16
C LEU A 93 18.39 5.85 -13.56
N SER A 94 18.18 5.02 -14.58
CA SER A 94 18.45 5.38 -15.97
C SER A 94 17.39 6.34 -16.53
N ALA A 95 16.11 6.14 -16.19
CA ALA A 95 15.03 7.06 -16.56
C ALA A 95 15.15 8.43 -15.87
N TYR A 96 15.67 8.50 -14.64
CA TYR A 96 16.01 9.78 -14.00
C TYR A 96 17.12 10.50 -14.77
N SER A 97 18.13 9.77 -15.24
CA SER A 97 19.14 10.30 -16.15
C SER A 97 18.52 10.74 -17.48
N ASP A 98 17.68 9.89 -18.07
CA ASP A 98 17.00 10.19 -19.34
C ASP A 98 16.00 11.36 -19.21
N VAL A 99 15.30 11.49 -18.09
CA VAL A 99 14.42 12.63 -17.78
C VAL A 99 15.23 13.90 -17.54
N THR A 100 16.38 13.83 -16.88
CA THR A 100 17.28 14.97 -16.73
C THR A 100 17.87 15.39 -18.08
N ASP A 101 18.21 14.44 -18.94
CA ASP A 101 18.67 14.71 -20.31
C ASP A 101 17.58 15.37 -21.16
N VAL A 102 16.32 14.90 -21.04
CA VAL A 102 15.16 15.54 -21.68
C VAL A 102 14.91 16.93 -21.07
N GLN A 103 15.01 17.09 -19.76
CA GLN A 103 14.89 18.38 -19.10
C GLN A 103 15.96 19.37 -19.55
N ASP A 104 17.18 18.92 -19.72
CA ASP A 104 18.28 19.75 -20.20
C ASP A 104 18.12 20.09 -21.68
N LEU A 105 17.62 19.19 -22.52
CA LEU A 105 17.22 19.48 -23.90
C LEU A 105 16.10 20.52 -23.95
N PHE A 106 15.09 20.42 -23.08
CA PHE A 106 14.03 21.43 -22.97
C PHE A 106 14.59 22.79 -22.52
N LYS A 107 15.48 22.79 -21.53
CA LYS A 107 16.15 24.00 -21.06
C LYS A 107 16.96 24.65 -22.15
N GLN A 108 17.76 23.89 -22.89
CA GLN A 108 18.53 24.37 -24.03
C GLN A 108 17.62 24.93 -25.13
N ALA A 109 16.64 24.13 -25.57
CA ALA A 109 15.68 24.56 -26.59
C ALA A 109 14.89 25.82 -26.18
N TYR A 110 14.58 25.93 -24.88
CA TYR A 110 13.89 27.11 -24.33
C TYR A 110 14.78 28.33 -24.27
N ASN A 111 16.07 28.21 -23.96
CA ASN A 111 17.03 29.29 -23.85
C ASN A 111 17.56 29.75 -25.22
N ASP A 112 17.69 28.80 -26.17
CA ASP A 112 18.21 29.07 -27.52
C ASP A 112 17.15 29.67 -28.47
N ALA A 113 15.86 29.61 -28.07
CA ALA A 113 14.78 30.19 -28.86
C ALA A 113 14.75 31.71 -28.72
N ASP A 114 15.05 32.44 -29.82
CA ASP A 114 15.02 33.90 -29.89
C ASP A 114 13.62 34.45 -29.56
N MET A 115 13.55 35.34 -28.59
CA MET A 115 12.31 35.86 -27.99
C MET A 115 11.50 36.77 -28.93
N ALA A 116 12.03 37.14 -30.09
CA ALA A 116 11.49 38.20 -30.96
C ALA A 116 10.41 37.73 -31.95
N ASN A 117 10.16 36.44 -32.12
CA ASN A 117 9.25 35.94 -33.17
C ASN A 117 8.30 34.83 -32.65
N THR A 118 7.11 34.83 -33.24
CA THR A 118 6.01 33.80 -33.11
C THR A 118 6.47 32.37 -33.37
N SER A 119 7.71 32.13 -33.60
CA SER A 119 8.35 30.88 -33.99
C SER A 119 9.07 30.14 -32.85
N ARG A 120 8.95 30.58 -31.58
CA ARG A 120 9.65 29.90 -30.48
C ARG A 120 9.20 28.45 -30.33
N THR A 121 7.90 28.24 -30.37
CA THR A 121 7.33 26.89 -30.32
C THR A 121 7.74 26.05 -31.53
N SER A 122 7.81 26.67 -32.74
CA SER A 122 8.26 25.98 -33.95
C SER A 122 9.76 25.70 -33.95
N ALA A 123 10.59 26.59 -33.40
CA ALA A 123 12.02 26.36 -33.28
C ALA A 123 12.37 25.27 -32.28
N ILE A 124 11.61 25.20 -31.16
CA ILE A 124 11.70 24.13 -30.18
C ILE A 124 11.29 22.82 -30.82
N LEU A 125 10.14 22.77 -31.51
CA LEU A 125 9.65 21.62 -32.27
C LEU A 125 10.69 21.13 -33.26
N ASP A 126 11.26 22.03 -34.06
CA ASP A 126 12.26 21.72 -35.08
C ASP A 126 13.55 21.13 -34.47
N SER A 127 13.98 21.61 -33.32
CA SER A 127 15.16 21.07 -32.63
C SER A 127 14.89 19.69 -32.02
N LEU A 128 13.69 19.47 -31.49
CA LEU A 128 13.29 18.21 -30.89
C LEU A 128 13.04 17.13 -31.94
N VAL A 129 12.32 17.46 -33.01
CA VAL A 129 12.04 16.52 -34.13
C VAL A 129 13.31 16.12 -34.88
N LYS A 130 14.32 17.00 -34.90
CA LYS A 130 15.63 16.70 -35.49
C LYS A 130 16.51 15.83 -34.61
N ASN A 131 16.17 15.64 -33.36
CA ASN A 131 16.94 14.79 -32.43
C ASN A 131 16.34 13.35 -32.37
N PRO A 132 16.95 12.36 -33.03
CA PRO A 132 16.41 11.00 -33.07
C PRO A 132 16.40 10.32 -31.69
N ASN A 133 17.25 10.75 -30.76
CA ASN A 133 17.27 10.22 -29.39
C ASN A 133 16.04 10.70 -28.61
N TYR A 134 15.58 11.91 -28.86
CA TYR A 134 14.38 12.46 -28.22
C TYR A 134 13.13 11.65 -28.57
N ILE A 135 12.88 11.40 -29.86
CA ILE A 135 11.73 10.62 -30.30
C ILE A 135 11.80 9.20 -29.70
N LYS A 136 12.96 8.57 -29.77
CA LYS A 136 13.16 7.23 -29.21
C LYS A 136 12.92 7.17 -27.69
N THR A 137 13.34 8.20 -26.95
CA THR A 137 13.14 8.26 -25.49
C THR A 137 11.66 8.45 -25.17
N ILE A 138 10.94 9.30 -25.90
CA ILE A 138 9.49 9.49 -25.70
C ILE A 138 8.73 8.21 -26.03
N ASP A 139 8.96 7.60 -27.19
CA ASP A 139 8.32 6.35 -27.60
C ASP A 139 8.58 5.21 -26.57
N ALA A 140 9.79 5.20 -25.99
CA ALA A 140 10.15 4.21 -24.98
C ALA A 140 9.42 4.40 -23.65
N HIS A 141 8.98 5.63 -23.34
CA HIS A 141 8.37 5.98 -22.05
C HIS A 141 6.89 6.43 -22.20
N ASP A 142 6.36 6.45 -23.42
CA ASP A 142 4.97 6.83 -23.68
C ASP A 142 4.00 5.95 -22.91
N HIS A 143 3.07 6.59 -22.18
CA HIS A 143 2.09 5.96 -21.28
C HIS A 143 2.67 5.06 -20.18
N LYS A 144 4.00 5.06 -19.97
CA LYS A 144 4.60 4.34 -18.84
C LYS A 144 4.56 5.19 -17.59
N THR A 145 3.91 4.70 -16.58
CA THR A 145 3.83 5.37 -15.30
C THR A 145 5.00 5.00 -14.42
N LEU A 146 5.63 6.02 -13.83
CA LEU A 146 6.62 5.87 -12.76
C LEU A 146 5.92 6.16 -11.45
N GLU A 147 5.54 5.14 -10.70
CA GLU A 147 4.91 5.34 -9.41
C GLU A 147 5.94 5.24 -8.29
N MET A 148 5.98 6.23 -7.42
CA MET A 148 6.76 6.21 -6.19
C MET A 148 5.82 6.21 -5.00
N ARG A 149 6.13 5.37 -4.01
CA ARG A 149 5.37 5.23 -2.76
C ARG A 149 6.29 5.39 -1.57
N LEU A 150 5.85 6.17 -0.60
CA LEU A 150 6.50 6.35 0.68
C LEU A 150 5.48 6.10 1.79
N LYS A 151 5.87 5.32 2.79
CA LYS A 151 5.06 5.12 3.99
C LYS A 151 5.93 5.19 5.24
N ILE A 152 5.41 5.86 6.25
CA ILE A 152 5.98 5.88 7.60
C ILE A 152 4.87 5.41 8.53
N ASP A 153 5.18 4.52 9.43
CA ASP A 153 4.24 4.08 10.46
C ASP A 153 4.90 3.82 11.81
N ALA A 154 4.10 3.97 12.86
CA ALA A 154 4.42 3.64 14.22
C ALA A 154 3.24 2.91 14.85
N GLU A 155 3.49 1.76 15.44
CA GLU A 155 2.48 0.88 15.97
C GLU A 155 2.83 0.42 17.37
N LEU A 156 1.81 0.29 18.18
CA LEU A 156 1.91 -0.27 19.51
C LEU A 156 0.69 -1.14 19.79
N ALA A 157 0.92 -2.40 20.06
CA ALA A 157 -0.14 -3.36 20.32
C ALA A 157 0.13 -4.16 21.60
N PHE A 158 -0.88 -4.25 22.42
CA PHE A 158 -0.96 -5.04 23.64
C PHE A 158 -1.98 -6.15 23.48
N HIS A 159 -2.03 -7.05 24.43
CA HIS A 159 -3.15 -7.97 24.51
C HIS A 159 -4.46 -7.19 24.63
N ASN A 160 -5.37 -7.41 23.67
CA ASN A 160 -6.70 -6.80 23.60
C ASN A 160 -6.75 -5.28 23.31
N PHE A 161 -5.63 -4.61 23.11
CA PHE A 161 -5.62 -3.19 22.83
C PHE A 161 -4.45 -2.78 21.92
N GLY A 162 -4.62 -1.73 21.13
CA GLY A 162 -3.52 -1.19 20.34
C GLY A 162 -3.83 0.17 19.74
N ALA A 163 -2.76 0.81 19.31
CA ALA A 163 -2.80 2.10 18.62
C ALA A 163 -1.76 2.12 17.50
N ALA A 164 -2.07 2.84 16.43
CA ALA A 164 -1.16 3.05 15.34
C ALA A 164 -1.31 4.45 14.76
N PHE A 165 -0.20 4.94 14.24
CA PHE A 165 -0.15 6.12 13.40
C PHE A 165 0.59 5.76 12.12
N TRP A 166 0.06 6.17 10.98
CA TRP A 166 0.75 5.98 9.71
C TRP A 166 0.47 7.12 8.75
N MET A 167 1.45 7.41 7.91
CA MET A 167 1.33 8.28 6.76
C MET A 167 1.74 7.51 5.52
N ASN A 168 0.99 7.66 4.44
CA ASN A 168 1.41 7.20 3.14
C ASN A 168 1.19 8.28 2.08
N GLY A 169 2.04 8.26 1.07
CA GLY A 169 1.92 9.07 -0.11
C GLY A 169 2.39 8.30 -1.32
N SER A 170 1.75 8.56 -2.45
CA SER A 170 2.19 8.03 -3.75
C SER A 170 2.08 9.13 -4.79
N VAL A 171 3.04 9.18 -5.68
CA VAL A 171 3.02 10.03 -6.86
C VAL A 171 3.29 9.19 -8.09
N ALA A 172 2.54 9.42 -9.15
CA ALA A 172 2.56 8.61 -10.36
C ALA A 172 2.64 9.48 -11.61
N PRO A 173 3.82 10.07 -11.92
CA PRO A 173 4.02 10.78 -13.17
C PRO A 173 4.06 9.81 -14.36
N TYR A 174 3.56 10.24 -15.51
CA TYR A 174 3.72 9.55 -16.78
C TYR A 174 3.92 10.55 -17.92
N ILE A 175 4.56 10.08 -18.99
CA ILE A 175 4.74 10.84 -20.21
C ILE A 175 3.61 10.45 -21.16
N ASP A 176 2.92 11.44 -21.70
CA ASP A 176 1.99 11.27 -22.81
C ASP A 176 2.63 11.89 -24.06
N GLY A 177 2.87 11.06 -25.06
CA GLY A 177 3.51 11.49 -26.30
C GLY A 177 2.70 12.50 -27.10
N GLY A 178 1.40 12.60 -26.84
CA GLY A 178 0.50 13.54 -27.53
C GLY A 178 0.48 13.34 -29.05
N LEU A 179 -0.35 14.11 -29.75
CA LEU A 179 -0.39 14.09 -31.21
C LEU A 179 0.76 14.86 -31.89
N ILE A 180 1.29 15.87 -31.20
CA ILE A 180 2.29 16.79 -31.76
C ILE A 180 3.45 17.03 -30.80
N LEU A 181 3.16 17.14 -29.49
CA LEU A 181 4.14 17.44 -28.45
C LEU A 181 3.87 16.56 -27.23
N PRO A 182 4.91 15.97 -26.65
CA PRO A 182 4.77 15.25 -25.40
C PRO A 182 4.53 16.20 -24.23
N TYR A 183 3.82 15.71 -23.26
CA TYR A 183 3.65 16.36 -21.98
C TYR A 183 3.83 15.38 -20.84
N LEU A 184 4.36 15.88 -19.74
CA LEU A 184 4.44 15.16 -18.49
C LEU A 184 3.13 15.39 -17.74
N VAL A 185 2.48 14.30 -17.37
CA VAL A 185 1.28 14.32 -16.54
C VAL A 185 1.65 13.81 -15.17
N VAL A 186 1.39 14.61 -14.15
CA VAL A 186 1.41 14.16 -12.77
C VAL A 186 -0.04 13.96 -12.37
N ASP A 187 -0.44 12.69 -12.25
CA ASP A 187 -1.79 12.33 -11.89
C ASP A 187 -2.13 12.80 -10.46
N THR A 188 -3.40 12.87 -10.15
CA THR A 188 -3.88 13.17 -8.80
C THR A 188 -3.25 12.22 -7.80
N PHE A 189 -2.60 12.75 -6.79
CA PHE A 189 -2.05 11.94 -5.72
C PHE A 189 -2.64 12.33 -4.36
N TYR A 190 -2.55 11.39 -3.42
CA TYR A 190 -3.05 11.56 -2.08
C TYR A 190 -1.91 11.40 -1.08
N ILE A 191 -1.93 12.25 -0.06
CA ILE A 191 -1.14 12.06 1.16
C ILE A 191 -2.13 11.83 2.29
N ASP A 192 -2.11 10.63 2.84
CA ASP A 192 -2.97 10.23 3.93
C ASP A 192 -2.19 10.16 5.24
N ALA A 193 -2.72 10.77 6.30
CA ALA A 193 -2.28 10.57 7.66
C ALA A 193 -3.41 9.99 8.48
N VAL A 194 -3.16 8.89 9.14
CA VAL A 194 -4.16 8.12 9.90
C VAL A 194 -3.64 7.85 11.29
N ALA A 195 -4.43 8.24 12.29
CA ALA A 195 -4.27 7.81 13.67
C ALA A 195 -5.42 6.89 14.04
N GLN A 196 -5.12 5.75 14.62
CA GLN A 196 -6.12 4.74 14.95
C GLN A 196 -5.85 4.07 16.28
N ILE A 197 -6.92 3.73 16.98
CA ILE A 197 -6.90 2.96 18.22
C ILE A 197 -7.97 1.88 18.15
N GLY A 198 -7.77 0.80 18.86
CA GLY A 198 -8.80 -0.23 18.92
C GLY A 198 -8.56 -1.26 19.99
N GLY A 199 -9.55 -2.08 20.17
CA GLY A 199 -9.54 -3.16 21.15
C GLY A 199 -10.26 -4.40 20.66
N ALA A 200 -9.96 -5.49 21.33
CA ALA A 200 -10.59 -6.78 21.12
C ALA A 200 -11.13 -7.36 22.43
N TYR A 201 -12.13 -8.20 22.30
CA TYR A 201 -12.69 -8.94 23.41
C TYR A 201 -13.01 -10.37 23.00
N GLU A 202 -12.65 -11.33 23.84
CA GLU A 202 -13.00 -12.72 23.63
C GLU A 202 -14.37 -13.02 24.25
N ILE A 203 -15.33 -13.29 23.37
CA ILE A 203 -16.68 -13.69 23.77
C ILE A 203 -16.67 -15.16 24.23
N LEU A 204 -16.00 -16.03 23.46
CA LEU A 204 -15.80 -17.44 23.80
C LEU A 204 -14.28 -17.66 23.90
N GLN A 205 -13.86 -18.08 25.08
CA GLN A 205 -12.45 -18.30 25.37
C GLN A 205 -11.79 -19.20 24.33
N ASN A 206 -10.72 -18.73 23.71
CA ASN A 206 -9.97 -19.41 22.66
C ASN A 206 -10.76 -19.75 21.39
N LYS A 207 -11.99 -19.26 21.22
CA LYS A 207 -12.81 -19.60 20.04
C LYS A 207 -13.31 -18.39 19.26
N LEU A 208 -13.85 -17.39 19.93
CA LEU A 208 -14.49 -16.27 19.27
C LEU A 208 -14.01 -14.96 19.88
N SER A 209 -13.42 -14.13 19.05
CA SER A 209 -13.02 -12.79 19.41
C SER A 209 -13.72 -11.78 18.51
N VAL A 210 -14.07 -10.64 19.06
CA VAL A 210 -14.57 -9.47 18.34
C VAL A 210 -13.65 -8.30 18.58
N GLY A 211 -13.53 -7.42 17.60
CA GLY A 211 -12.70 -6.23 17.68
C GLY A 211 -13.41 -4.99 17.16
N LEU A 212 -13.07 -3.86 17.74
CA LEU A 212 -13.56 -2.56 17.34
C LEU A 212 -12.40 -1.57 17.32
N GLY A 213 -12.30 -0.78 16.25
CA GLY A 213 -11.33 0.28 16.09
C GLY A 213 -12.00 1.58 15.71
N ALA A 214 -11.38 2.68 16.14
CA ALA A 214 -11.73 4.03 15.72
C ALA A 214 -10.49 4.68 15.09
N LYS A 215 -10.70 5.46 14.04
CA LYS A 215 -9.64 6.16 13.33
C LYS A 215 -10.01 7.57 12.96
N ILE A 216 -9.00 8.41 12.93
CA ILE A 216 -9.05 9.77 12.40
C ILE A 216 -8.17 9.79 11.18
N VAL A 217 -8.70 10.28 10.08
CA VAL A 217 -8.00 10.36 8.80
C VAL A 217 -7.95 11.79 8.36
N LYS A 218 -6.78 12.22 7.91
CA LYS A 218 -6.57 13.47 7.19
C LYS A 218 -6.00 13.14 5.83
N ARG A 219 -6.62 13.65 4.78
CA ARG A 219 -6.20 13.47 3.39
C ARG A 219 -5.91 14.81 2.75
N HIS A 220 -4.72 14.94 2.20
CA HIS A 220 -4.41 15.98 1.23
C HIS A 220 -4.50 15.38 -0.18
N LYS A 221 -5.28 16.03 -1.04
CA LYS A 221 -5.47 15.64 -2.44
C LYS A 221 -4.88 16.74 -3.32
N THR A 222 -3.99 16.36 -4.23
CA THR A 222 -3.53 17.27 -5.27
C THR A 222 -4.32 17.07 -6.54
N GLU A 223 -4.46 18.12 -7.32
CA GLU A 223 -5.07 18.03 -8.63
C GLU A 223 -4.06 17.52 -9.67
N MET A 224 -4.57 16.94 -10.75
CA MET A 224 -3.75 16.51 -11.87
C MET A 224 -3.07 17.73 -12.52
N ILE A 225 -1.77 17.62 -12.73
CA ILE A 225 -0.96 18.66 -13.35
C ILE A 225 -0.43 18.15 -14.68
N THR A 226 -0.65 18.92 -15.74
CA THR A 226 -0.12 18.62 -17.08
C THR A 226 0.93 19.64 -17.44
N ILE A 227 2.16 19.19 -17.63
CA ILE A 227 3.33 20.02 -17.95
C ILE A 227 3.66 19.84 -19.42
N GLY A 228 3.34 20.83 -20.22
CA GLY A 228 3.74 20.90 -21.62
C GLY A 228 4.88 21.87 -21.86
N LEU A 229 5.50 21.80 -23.02
CA LEU A 229 6.58 22.70 -23.44
C LEU A 229 6.23 24.19 -23.32
N ALA A 230 4.99 24.56 -23.66
CA ALA A 230 4.55 25.94 -23.68
C ALA A 230 4.41 26.57 -22.28
N ASN A 231 4.15 25.77 -21.29
CA ASN A 231 3.88 26.22 -19.91
C ASN A 231 4.91 25.72 -18.87
N TYR A 232 6.00 25.10 -19.36
CA TYR A 232 7.02 24.47 -18.53
C TYR A 232 7.53 25.37 -17.38
N LYS A 233 7.93 26.61 -17.69
CA LYS A 233 8.47 27.53 -16.69
C LYS A 233 7.45 27.89 -15.62
N THR A 234 6.24 28.24 -16.03
CA THR A 234 5.16 28.60 -15.09
C THR A 234 4.78 27.44 -14.18
N ILE A 235 4.82 26.21 -14.71
CA ILE A 235 4.44 25.04 -13.95
C ILE A 235 5.56 24.58 -13.01
N VAL A 236 6.83 24.65 -13.43
CA VAL A 236 7.96 24.39 -12.53
C VAL A 236 7.91 25.34 -11.33
N ASP A 237 7.72 26.64 -11.58
CA ASP A 237 7.56 27.63 -10.51
C ASP A 237 6.32 27.30 -9.62
N THR A 238 5.22 26.84 -10.22
CA THR A 238 4.00 26.43 -9.50
C THR A 238 4.23 25.15 -8.68
N LEU A 239 4.94 24.16 -9.23
CA LEU A 239 5.28 22.92 -8.53
C LEU A 239 6.21 23.18 -7.34
N GLU A 240 7.24 24.01 -7.52
CA GLU A 240 8.11 24.42 -6.42
C GLU A 240 7.27 25.06 -5.30
N HIS A 241 6.39 26.00 -5.64
CA HIS A 241 5.47 26.61 -4.68
C HIS A 241 4.49 25.62 -4.05
N GLN A 242 3.98 24.66 -4.82
CA GLN A 242 3.07 23.63 -4.29
C GLN A 242 3.80 22.65 -3.36
N VAL A 243 5.05 22.27 -3.67
CA VAL A 243 5.86 21.41 -2.81
C VAL A 243 6.25 22.14 -1.52
N ASP A 244 6.66 23.40 -1.62
CA ASP A 244 7.02 24.21 -0.45
C ASP A 244 5.83 24.48 0.45
N ASN A 245 4.65 24.71 -0.11
CA ASN A 245 3.43 24.96 0.65
C ASN A 245 2.67 23.67 1.02
N ALA A 246 2.95 22.54 0.38
CA ALA A 246 2.21 21.29 0.59
C ALA A 246 2.24 20.82 2.05
N THR A 247 3.36 21.04 2.74
CA THR A 247 3.50 20.73 4.18
C THR A 247 2.65 21.68 5.01
N ASP A 248 2.69 22.98 4.73
CA ASP A 248 1.94 23.98 5.47
C ASP A 248 0.43 23.81 5.21
N ASP A 249 0.04 23.63 3.95
CA ASP A 249 -1.35 23.37 3.54
C ASP A 249 -1.86 22.04 4.13
N PHE A 250 -1.01 21.02 4.21
CA PHE A 250 -1.38 19.76 4.83
C PHE A 250 -1.68 19.95 6.32
N PHE A 251 -0.88 20.72 7.05
CA PHE A 251 -1.10 20.94 8.48
C PHE A 251 -2.21 21.96 8.77
N ASP A 252 -2.42 22.94 7.91
CA ASP A 252 -3.49 23.93 8.04
C ASP A 252 -4.89 23.41 7.67
N SER A 253 -4.97 22.38 6.85
CA SER A 253 -6.25 21.82 6.43
C SER A 253 -7.05 21.30 7.62
N LYS A 254 -8.26 21.82 7.81
CA LYS A 254 -9.22 21.40 8.85
C LYS A 254 -10.07 20.19 8.43
N THR A 255 -9.70 19.49 7.36
CA THR A 255 -10.50 18.40 6.81
C THR A 255 -10.08 17.08 7.46
N PHE A 256 -10.84 16.66 8.44
CA PHE A 256 -10.71 15.35 9.06
C PHE A 256 -11.93 14.51 8.78
N SER A 257 -11.75 13.22 8.64
CA SER A 257 -12.83 12.24 8.66
C SER A 257 -12.62 11.27 9.83
N PHE A 258 -13.73 10.84 10.41
CA PHE A 258 -13.75 9.82 11.46
C PHE A 258 -14.28 8.52 10.89
N GLY A 259 -13.64 7.43 11.19
CA GLY A 259 -14.02 6.10 10.75
C GLY A 259 -14.05 5.08 11.88
N LEU A 260 -14.84 4.06 11.67
CA LEU A 260 -14.90 2.87 12.52
C LEU A 260 -14.54 1.64 11.71
N ASP A 261 -13.87 0.71 12.36
CA ASP A 261 -13.55 -0.61 11.83
C ASP A 261 -14.02 -1.68 12.82
N MET A 262 -14.55 -2.77 12.30
CA MET A 262 -15.04 -3.90 13.10
C MET A 262 -14.37 -5.17 12.60
N GLY A 263 -14.15 -6.12 13.52
CA GLY A 263 -13.56 -7.39 13.19
C GLY A 263 -14.07 -8.55 14.02
N VAL A 264 -14.02 -9.74 13.43
CA VAL A 264 -14.36 -10.99 14.08
C VAL A 264 -13.34 -12.03 13.70
N LEU A 265 -12.91 -12.85 14.70
CA LEU A 265 -12.09 -14.04 14.49
C LEU A 265 -12.75 -15.22 15.16
N TYR A 266 -12.87 -16.32 14.42
CA TYR A 266 -13.39 -17.58 14.91
C TYR A 266 -12.36 -18.70 14.73
N GLN A 267 -11.86 -19.23 15.83
CA GLN A 267 -10.96 -20.37 15.87
C GLN A 267 -11.78 -21.67 15.85
N TYR A 268 -11.92 -22.27 14.66
CA TYR A 268 -12.68 -23.52 14.50
C TYR A 268 -11.98 -24.68 15.24
N ASN A 269 -10.69 -24.83 14.99
CA ASN A 269 -9.81 -25.77 15.68
C ASN A 269 -8.40 -25.17 15.77
N ARG A 270 -7.43 -25.96 16.25
CA ARG A 270 -6.05 -25.46 16.42
C ARG A 270 -5.33 -25.09 15.12
N GLU A 271 -5.83 -25.52 13.97
CA GLU A 271 -5.19 -25.33 12.67
C GLU A 271 -5.97 -24.40 11.76
N ILE A 272 -7.29 -24.25 11.97
CA ILE A 272 -8.19 -23.50 11.08
C ILE A 272 -8.78 -22.33 11.83
N ARG A 273 -8.65 -21.15 11.22
CA ARG A 273 -9.24 -19.89 11.71
C ARG A 273 -10.00 -19.21 10.59
N PHE A 274 -11.13 -18.63 10.92
CA PHE A 274 -11.91 -17.77 10.04
C PHE A 274 -11.87 -16.34 10.56
N GLY A 275 -11.84 -15.37 9.63
CA GLY A 275 -11.84 -13.96 9.93
C GLY A 275 -12.88 -13.23 9.10
N ALA A 276 -13.44 -12.18 9.67
CA ALA A 276 -14.24 -11.18 8.95
C ALA A 276 -13.90 -9.80 9.45
N SER A 277 -13.81 -8.82 8.54
CA SER A 277 -13.59 -7.43 8.90
C SER A 277 -14.47 -6.52 8.06
N LEU A 278 -15.02 -5.50 8.68
CA LEU A 278 -15.73 -4.40 8.07
C LEU A 278 -14.96 -3.13 8.43
N ARG A 279 -14.32 -2.52 7.45
CA ARG A 279 -13.43 -1.37 7.62
C ARG A 279 -13.96 -0.17 6.87
N ASP A 280 -13.43 0.99 7.24
CA ASP A 280 -13.67 2.24 6.53
C ASP A 280 -15.14 2.69 6.59
N ILE A 281 -15.78 2.51 7.76
CA ILE A 281 -17.11 3.05 8.02
C ILE A 281 -16.93 4.52 8.41
N TYR A 282 -16.95 5.42 7.42
CA TYR A 282 -16.74 6.85 7.65
C TYR A 282 -18.06 7.58 7.91
N PHE A 283 -18.03 8.49 8.89
CA PHE A 283 -19.19 9.34 9.23
C PHE A 283 -19.24 10.61 8.40
N LYS A 284 -18.16 10.95 7.69
CA LYS A 284 -18.04 12.15 6.88
C LYS A 284 -17.24 11.85 5.63
N SER A 285 -17.54 12.55 4.54
CA SER A 285 -16.73 12.48 3.32
C SER A 285 -15.27 12.88 3.61
N LEU A 286 -14.35 12.22 2.94
CA LEU A 286 -12.92 12.49 3.02
C LEU A 286 -12.49 13.26 1.77
N ALA A 287 -11.95 14.46 1.94
CA ALA A 287 -11.59 15.36 0.84
C ALA A 287 -12.74 15.58 -0.19
N GLY A 288 -13.99 15.66 0.30
CA GLY A 288 -15.18 15.83 -0.55
C GLY A 288 -15.71 14.55 -1.20
N GLU A 289 -15.07 13.41 -0.97
CA GLU A 289 -15.40 12.13 -1.58
C GLU A 289 -16.09 11.18 -0.59
N THR A 290 -17.14 10.50 -1.03
CA THR A 290 -17.83 9.48 -0.22
C THR A 290 -17.10 8.16 -0.36
N LEU A 291 -16.73 7.57 0.78
CA LEU A 291 -16.07 6.28 0.84
C LEU A 291 -17.08 5.17 1.11
N ILE A 292 -16.89 4.03 0.49
CA ILE A 292 -17.71 2.83 0.70
C ILE A 292 -16.95 1.92 1.69
N PRO A 293 -17.62 1.37 2.71
CA PRO A 293 -16.99 0.44 3.63
C PRO A 293 -16.45 -0.80 2.92
N ASN A 294 -15.28 -1.26 3.34
CA ASN A 294 -14.66 -2.48 2.81
C ASN A 294 -14.99 -3.67 3.70
N PHE A 295 -15.70 -4.64 3.15
CA PHE A 295 -16.03 -5.90 3.85
C PHE A 295 -15.19 -7.04 3.29
N THR A 296 -14.43 -7.70 4.15
CA THR A 296 -13.52 -8.81 3.79
C THR A 296 -13.79 -10.00 4.70
N ILE A 297 -13.85 -11.19 4.11
CA ILE A 297 -13.89 -12.46 4.82
C ILE A 297 -12.71 -13.32 4.41
N GLY A 298 -12.24 -14.18 5.30
CA GLY A 298 -11.12 -15.06 4.98
C GLY A 298 -10.96 -16.23 5.93
N ALA A 299 -10.05 -17.10 5.54
CA ALA A 299 -9.67 -18.27 6.29
C ALA A 299 -8.15 -18.45 6.32
N ASN A 300 -7.64 -18.97 7.42
CA ASN A 300 -6.24 -19.33 7.60
C ASN A 300 -6.14 -20.81 8.02
N TYR A 301 -5.20 -21.50 7.41
CA TYR A 301 -4.80 -22.85 7.77
C TYR A 301 -3.33 -22.88 8.20
N SER A 302 -3.10 -23.32 9.43
CA SER A 302 -1.77 -23.37 10.07
C SER A 302 -1.50 -24.80 10.57
N PRO A 303 -1.00 -25.71 9.70
CA PRO A 303 -0.87 -27.13 10.02
C PRO A 303 0.15 -27.37 11.13
N LYS A 304 -0.19 -28.19 12.11
CA LYS A 304 0.67 -28.50 13.27
C LYS A 304 1.99 -29.13 12.88
N PHE A 305 1.99 -30.00 11.86
CA PHE A 305 3.19 -30.72 11.44
C PHE A 305 4.25 -29.80 10.82
N MET A 306 3.87 -28.62 10.36
CA MET A 306 4.78 -27.60 9.82
C MET A 306 5.17 -26.54 10.84
N ASN A 307 4.47 -26.50 11.99
CA ASN A 307 4.74 -25.52 13.04
C ASN A 307 5.55 -26.17 14.17
N SER A 308 6.58 -25.47 14.62
CA SER A 308 7.46 -25.91 15.72
C SER A 308 7.69 -24.78 16.68
N ASN A 309 7.58 -25.06 17.98
CA ASN A 309 7.81 -24.11 19.06
C ASN A 309 9.20 -24.25 19.72
N THR A 310 10.07 -25.10 19.16
CA THR A 310 11.44 -25.24 19.65
C THR A 310 12.26 -23.99 19.31
N GLY A 311 13.47 -23.83 19.85
CA GLY A 311 14.34 -22.69 19.64
C GLY A 311 14.58 -22.35 18.16
N PHE A 312 14.53 -23.33 17.28
CA PHE A 312 14.45 -23.20 15.83
C PHE A 312 13.00 -23.18 15.36
N GLY A 313 12.15 -22.39 16.04
CA GLY A 313 10.72 -22.33 15.77
C GLY A 313 10.43 -22.03 14.32
N ARG A 314 9.44 -22.74 13.78
CA ARG A 314 8.93 -22.52 12.42
C ARG A 314 7.43 -22.25 12.51
N LYS A 315 6.97 -21.27 11.75
CA LYS A 315 5.56 -20.93 11.60
C LYS A 315 5.21 -21.00 10.12
N PHE A 316 4.13 -21.68 9.81
CA PHE A 316 3.61 -21.79 8.46
C PHE A 316 2.12 -21.45 8.45
N ASN A 317 1.72 -20.60 7.52
CA ASN A 317 0.32 -20.22 7.29
C ASN A 317 -0.01 -20.32 5.82
N VAL A 318 -1.24 -20.74 5.53
CA VAL A 318 -1.89 -20.62 4.22
C VAL A 318 -3.19 -19.87 4.43
N ALA A 319 -3.40 -18.80 3.68
CA ALA A 319 -4.58 -17.96 3.84
C ALA A 319 -5.29 -17.72 2.51
N VAL A 320 -6.59 -17.54 2.59
CA VAL A 320 -7.44 -17.11 1.50
C VAL A 320 -8.41 -16.07 2.03
N ASP A 321 -8.48 -14.92 1.31
CA ASP A 321 -9.43 -13.86 1.62
C ASP A 321 -10.27 -13.55 0.38
N PHE A 322 -11.54 -13.29 0.61
CA PHE A 322 -12.42 -12.64 -0.34
C PHE A 322 -12.60 -11.19 0.12
N ALA A 323 -11.85 -10.31 -0.50
CA ALA A 323 -11.74 -8.91 -0.11
C ALA A 323 -12.78 -8.05 -0.81
N ASP A 324 -13.13 -6.91 -0.19
CA ASP A 324 -13.98 -5.88 -0.78
C ASP A 324 -15.32 -6.41 -1.33
N MET A 325 -16.05 -7.19 -0.53
CA MET A 325 -17.33 -7.79 -0.94
C MET A 325 -18.40 -6.75 -1.31
N PHE A 326 -18.28 -5.50 -0.85
CA PHE A 326 -19.17 -4.41 -1.23
C PHE A 326 -18.72 -3.68 -2.50
N ASN A 327 -17.61 -4.14 -3.11
CA ASN A 327 -17.05 -3.58 -4.31
C ASN A 327 -16.78 -2.06 -4.20
N ALA A 328 -16.16 -1.65 -3.10
CA ALA A 328 -15.82 -0.26 -2.80
C ALA A 328 -14.87 0.32 -3.85
N ASP A 329 -13.93 -0.46 -4.35
CA ASP A 329 -13.01 -0.09 -5.43
C ASP A 329 -13.65 -0.22 -6.83
N ARG A 330 -14.95 -0.55 -6.91
CA ARG A 330 -15.71 -0.72 -8.17
C ARG A 330 -15.04 -1.64 -9.19
N ASN A 331 -14.38 -2.65 -8.72
CA ASN A 331 -13.80 -3.67 -9.56
C ASN A 331 -14.79 -4.84 -9.70
N TYR A 332 -15.44 -4.97 -10.84
CA TYR A 332 -16.58 -5.87 -11.04
C TYR A 332 -16.23 -7.33 -11.26
N LYS A 333 -15.00 -7.75 -10.98
CA LYS A 333 -14.58 -9.11 -11.27
C LYS A 333 -14.27 -9.91 -10.03
N PHE A 334 -14.78 -11.14 -10.00
CA PHE A 334 -14.57 -12.09 -8.91
C PHE A 334 -13.08 -12.28 -8.59
N MET A 335 -12.23 -12.41 -9.61
CA MET A 335 -10.79 -12.64 -9.40
C MET A 335 -10.08 -11.48 -8.74
N SER A 336 -10.53 -10.24 -8.93
CA SER A 336 -9.90 -9.08 -8.28
C SER A 336 -10.16 -9.01 -6.76
N HIS A 337 -11.18 -9.72 -6.30
CA HIS A 337 -11.52 -9.82 -4.88
C HIS A 337 -10.88 -11.03 -4.19
N LEU A 338 -10.34 -11.99 -4.98
CA LEU A 338 -9.75 -13.20 -4.43
C LEU A 338 -8.27 -13.00 -4.15
N ASN A 339 -7.89 -13.16 -2.90
CA ASN A 339 -6.52 -13.14 -2.42
C ASN A 339 -6.17 -14.50 -1.85
N PHE A 340 -5.00 -14.99 -2.20
CA PHE A 340 -4.46 -16.25 -1.70
C PHE A 340 -3.00 -16.09 -1.38
N GLY A 341 -2.54 -16.67 -0.28
CA GLY A 341 -1.13 -16.62 0.07
C GLY A 341 -0.70 -17.68 1.07
N PHE A 342 0.60 -17.81 1.14
CA PHE A 342 1.28 -18.62 2.15
C PHE A 342 2.49 -17.87 2.68
N GLU A 343 2.86 -18.17 3.91
CA GLU A 343 4.09 -17.70 4.53
C GLU A 343 4.75 -18.83 5.32
N ILE A 344 6.07 -18.80 5.35
CA ILE A 344 6.90 -19.58 6.24
C ILE A 344 7.87 -18.65 6.96
N GLU A 345 7.86 -18.70 8.27
CA GLU A 345 8.84 -18.01 9.12
C GLU A 345 9.69 -19.07 9.83
N GLN A 346 11.00 -18.96 9.73
CA GLN A 346 11.94 -19.90 10.31
C GLN A 346 12.96 -19.14 11.16
N THR A 347 13.09 -19.51 12.43
CA THR A 347 14.21 -19.05 13.26
C THR A 347 15.47 -19.78 12.83
N LEU A 348 16.49 -19.02 12.38
CA LEU A 348 17.75 -19.56 11.90
C LEU A 348 18.77 -19.70 13.05
N PHE A 349 18.77 -18.71 13.96
CA PHE A 349 19.66 -18.71 15.11
C PHE A 349 18.89 -18.33 16.35
N ALA A 350 19.10 -19.09 17.41
CA ALA A 350 18.61 -18.81 18.75
C ALA A 350 19.79 -18.86 19.74
N ILE A 351 19.82 -17.91 20.67
CA ILE A 351 20.84 -17.83 21.71
C ILE A 351 20.19 -18.24 23.03
N PRO A 352 20.78 -19.19 23.79
CA PRO A 352 20.29 -19.51 25.13
C PRO A 352 20.34 -18.27 26.00
N GLY A 353 19.21 -17.81 26.50
CA GLY A 353 19.12 -16.74 27.49
C GLY A 353 19.11 -17.28 28.92
N LEU A 354 19.23 -16.39 29.90
CA LEU A 354 19.24 -16.74 31.33
C LEU A 354 18.01 -17.54 31.77
N ASN A 355 16.87 -17.36 31.10
CA ASN A 355 15.64 -18.12 31.32
C ASN A 355 14.93 -18.52 30.04
N ASN A 356 15.42 -18.16 28.85
CA ASN A 356 14.75 -18.38 27.56
C ASN A 356 15.71 -18.34 26.38
N GLU A 357 15.36 -19.04 25.30
CA GLU A 357 16.02 -18.86 24.01
C GLU A 357 15.61 -17.54 23.36
N ILE A 358 16.60 -16.70 23.06
CA ILE A 358 16.41 -15.44 22.33
C ILE A 358 16.57 -15.77 20.85
N ARG A 359 15.52 -15.56 20.07
CA ARG A 359 15.62 -15.64 18.62
C ARG A 359 16.53 -14.51 18.14
N PHE A 360 17.65 -14.91 17.53
CA PHE A 360 18.64 -13.95 17.06
C PHE A 360 18.38 -13.53 15.62
N ILE A 361 18.10 -14.48 14.74
CA ILE A 361 17.76 -14.24 13.35
C ILE A 361 16.55 -15.10 12.99
N SER A 362 15.51 -14.47 12.42
CA SER A 362 14.38 -15.14 11.80
C SER A 362 14.28 -14.74 10.33
N LEU A 363 13.98 -15.69 9.47
CA LEU A 363 13.73 -15.50 8.06
C LEU A 363 12.26 -15.79 7.76
N ARG A 364 11.60 -14.87 7.05
CA ARG A 364 10.26 -15.06 6.53
C ARG A 364 10.29 -15.06 5.00
N LEU A 365 9.63 -16.05 4.43
CA LEU A 365 9.37 -16.14 3.00
C LEU A 365 7.86 -16.22 2.80
N ALA A 366 7.34 -15.46 1.85
CA ALA A 366 5.93 -15.46 1.54
C ALA A 366 5.70 -15.39 0.03
N GLY A 367 4.58 -15.96 -0.39
CA GLY A 367 4.14 -15.89 -1.77
C GLY A 367 2.63 -16.01 -1.87
N GLY A 368 2.07 -15.55 -2.97
CA GLY A 368 0.62 -15.57 -3.14
C GLY A 368 0.14 -15.02 -4.47
N PHE A 369 -1.15 -14.80 -4.54
CA PHE A 369 -1.84 -14.18 -5.66
C PHE A 369 -2.81 -13.14 -5.12
N ARG A 370 -2.71 -11.93 -5.66
CA ARG A 370 -3.58 -10.81 -5.34
C ARG A 370 -4.35 -10.39 -6.57
N GLY A 371 -5.66 -10.54 -6.53
CA GLY A 371 -6.51 -10.12 -7.65
C GLY A 371 -6.14 -10.74 -8.99
N GLY A 372 -5.52 -11.94 -8.99
CA GLY A 372 -5.05 -12.62 -10.20
C GLY A 372 -3.56 -12.42 -10.53
N TYR A 373 -2.83 -11.57 -9.79
CA TYR A 373 -1.40 -11.34 -10.00
C TYR A 373 -0.54 -12.03 -8.93
N PRO A 374 0.62 -12.61 -9.32
CA PRO A 374 1.51 -13.22 -8.35
C PRO A 374 2.12 -12.18 -7.43
N SER A 375 2.38 -12.57 -6.19
CA SER A 375 3.08 -11.79 -5.18
C SER A 375 4.14 -12.64 -4.49
N ALA A 376 5.18 -11.99 -4.00
CA ALA A 376 6.24 -12.63 -3.25
C ALA A 376 6.88 -11.63 -2.28
N GLY A 377 7.48 -12.14 -1.22
CA GLY A 377 8.25 -11.32 -0.31
C GLY A 377 9.19 -12.12 0.57
N ILE A 378 10.16 -11.39 1.08
CA ILE A 378 11.17 -11.89 2.01
C ILE A 378 11.30 -10.91 3.17
N GLY A 379 11.44 -11.43 4.37
CA GLY A 379 11.68 -10.64 5.57
C GLY A 379 12.79 -11.27 6.41
N VAL A 380 13.63 -10.44 6.99
CA VAL A 380 14.67 -10.84 7.95
C VAL A 380 14.49 -10.01 9.21
N GLU A 381 14.35 -10.68 10.33
CA GLU A 381 14.30 -10.07 11.65
C GLU A 381 15.57 -10.42 12.44
N VAL A 382 16.22 -9.40 13.00
CA VAL A 382 17.45 -9.53 13.79
C VAL A 382 17.18 -9.05 15.21
N LEU A 383 17.45 -9.90 16.20
CA LEU A 383 17.28 -9.63 17.64
C LEU A 383 15.84 -9.22 18.04
N ARG A 384 14.87 -9.43 17.18
CA ARG A 384 13.49 -8.89 17.32
C ARG A 384 13.44 -7.35 17.42
N PHE A 385 14.53 -6.70 17.07
CA PHE A 385 14.69 -5.25 17.18
C PHE A 385 14.74 -4.60 15.80
N PHE A 386 15.43 -5.23 14.85
CA PHE A 386 15.55 -4.74 13.49
C PHE A 386 14.87 -5.72 12.55
N SER A 387 14.05 -5.23 11.64
CA SER A 387 13.59 -6.03 10.53
C SER A 387 13.76 -5.32 9.20
N PHE A 388 14.05 -6.12 8.18
CA PHE A 388 14.12 -5.71 6.79
C PHE A 388 13.20 -6.59 5.98
N GLU A 389 12.36 -5.98 5.17
CA GLU A 389 11.41 -6.69 4.34
C GLU A 389 11.46 -6.16 2.92
N ALA A 390 11.24 -7.04 1.97
CA ALA A 390 11.04 -6.69 0.57
C ALA A 390 9.87 -7.49 0.02
N ALA A 391 9.02 -6.84 -0.76
CA ALA A 391 7.86 -7.47 -1.38
C ALA A 391 7.61 -6.94 -2.78
N THR A 392 7.00 -7.80 -3.61
CA THR A 392 6.49 -7.44 -4.92
C THR A 392 5.11 -8.03 -5.13
N TRP A 393 4.23 -7.28 -5.78
CA TRP A 393 2.88 -7.69 -6.15
C TRP A 393 2.40 -6.93 -7.36
N GLY A 394 1.33 -7.41 -8.01
CA GLY A 394 0.67 -6.72 -9.11
C GLY A 394 -0.60 -6.02 -8.65
N GLU A 395 -0.91 -4.87 -9.24
CA GLU A 395 -2.19 -4.18 -9.15
C GLU A 395 -2.73 -3.96 -10.56
N GLU A 396 -4.04 -4.20 -10.76
CA GLU A 396 -4.69 -3.96 -12.03
C GLU A 396 -5.01 -2.48 -12.19
N ARG A 397 -4.59 -1.87 -13.29
CA ARG A 397 -4.96 -0.50 -13.69
C ARG A 397 -6.04 -0.46 -14.75
N GLY A 398 -6.19 -1.55 -15.50
CA GLY A 398 -7.20 -1.69 -16.54
C GLY A 398 -8.58 -2.04 -16.01
N TYR A 399 -9.50 -2.21 -16.93
CA TYR A 399 -10.87 -2.63 -16.60
C TYR A 399 -10.99 -4.13 -16.32
N TYR A 400 -9.96 -4.92 -16.63
CA TYR A 400 -10.00 -6.39 -16.56
C TYR A 400 -8.73 -6.92 -15.92
N THR A 401 -8.86 -7.91 -15.04
CA THR A 401 -7.71 -8.62 -14.50
C THR A 401 -6.87 -9.19 -15.66
N GLY A 402 -5.59 -8.81 -15.70
CA GLY A 402 -4.65 -9.19 -16.75
C GLY A 402 -4.58 -8.24 -17.93
N GLN A 403 -5.25 -7.09 -17.86
CA GLN A 403 -5.20 -6.09 -18.93
C GLN A 403 -4.00 -5.16 -18.82
N ASP A 404 -3.76 -4.61 -17.61
CA ASP A 404 -2.67 -3.64 -17.37
C ASP A 404 -2.11 -3.83 -15.96
N GLU A 405 -1.09 -4.68 -15.87
CA GLU A 405 -0.43 -4.99 -14.61
C GLU A 405 0.51 -3.86 -14.19
N ASN A 406 0.24 -3.26 -13.06
CA ASN A 406 1.17 -2.39 -12.36
C ASN A 406 1.97 -3.19 -11.33
N ARG A 407 3.20 -3.58 -11.67
CA ARG A 407 4.07 -4.35 -10.79
C ARG A 407 4.77 -3.44 -9.78
N ILE A 408 4.49 -3.65 -8.50
CA ILE A 408 5.00 -2.86 -7.39
C ILE A 408 6.14 -3.60 -6.71
N TYR A 409 7.16 -2.86 -6.33
CA TYR A 409 8.32 -3.31 -5.55
C TYR A 409 8.49 -2.38 -4.36
N MET A 410 8.51 -2.92 -3.17
CA MET A 410 8.73 -2.12 -1.97
C MET A 410 9.72 -2.78 -1.02
N VAL A 411 10.45 -1.95 -0.32
CA VAL A 411 11.36 -2.35 0.76
C VAL A 411 11.00 -1.60 2.03
N GLN A 412 11.16 -2.25 3.16
CA GLN A 412 10.85 -1.72 4.48
C GLN A 412 11.99 -2.00 5.44
N ALA A 413 12.33 -1.00 6.22
CA ALA A 413 13.16 -1.14 7.40
C ALA A 413 12.32 -0.81 8.63
N SER A 414 12.48 -1.57 9.70
CA SER A 414 11.80 -1.29 10.96
C SER A 414 12.71 -1.46 12.18
N ILE A 415 12.36 -0.69 13.20
CA ILE A 415 12.94 -0.80 14.54
C ILE A 415 11.80 -1.19 15.47
N GLY A 416 11.89 -2.41 16.02
CA GLY A 416 10.95 -2.94 17.00
C GLY A 416 11.42 -2.71 18.44
N PHE A 417 10.50 -2.64 19.39
CA PHE A 417 10.80 -2.47 20.81
C PHE A 417 9.75 -3.16 21.69
#